data_c8b7b71030d2a1843d1fc3505f5d5b32
#
_entry.id   c8b7b71030d2a1843d1fc3505f5d5b32
#
_cell.length_a   1.000
_cell.length_b   1.000
_cell.length_c   1.000
_cell.angle_alpha   90.00
_cell.angle_beta   90.00
_cell.angle_gamma   90.00
#
_symmetry.space_group_name_H-M   'P 1'
#
loop_
_entity.id
_entity.type
_entity.pdbx_description
1 polymer ?
#
loop_
_entity_poly.entity_id
_entity_poly.type
_entity_poly.pdbx_seq_one_letter_code
_entity_poly.pdbx_strand_id
1 'polypeptide(L)'
;MQKLRRALRAWRAIRRFPEVTRKGVATAFKITPAIRRVRNFGYNPGNLHMFKYMPARGLADPALVVVLHGSGQTATSYAYGAGWMTLADRCGFGLLLPQQKRSNNPHRSFNWFLPRDARRGRGEAASIAQMIKKMADELRVGPERVFITGLSAGGAMTSVMLACYPELFAAGAIIAGLPYGAASNLQEAFRSMLHCPSRSADEWGAELRAAADWYAGPWPRLSVWHGDADKIVNPSNSREILKQWTNVHGFSLRPTLHEIVGGHPREVWLDDDRVELIESYTIRGMAHGAPIAAGSEYGFGGPFLFDVGISSSFLIAKFFGLTSRHYIASDKQRASIRRPNILQRGTKFPGRILRRMDIATAFRRIARPKARR
;
A
#
# COMPACT_ATOMS: atom_id res chain seq x y z
N MET A 1 -0.25 26.67 16.22
CA MET A 1 -1.50 26.09 16.78
C MET A 1 -2.59 25.83 15.74
N GLN A 2 -2.88 26.73 14.79
CA GLN A 2 -3.91 26.51 13.75
C GLN A 2 -3.60 25.33 12.81
N LYS A 3 -2.32 25.14 12.39
CA LYS A 3 -1.91 24.01 11.52
C LYS A 3 -2.09 22.66 12.22
N LEU A 4 -1.80 22.56 13.52
CA LEU A 4 -2.02 21.34 14.30
C LEU A 4 -3.53 21.03 14.44
N ARG A 5 -4.37 22.07 14.60
CA ARG A 5 -5.85 21.93 14.62
C ARG A 5 -6.40 21.48 13.26
N ARG A 6 -5.80 21.89 12.13
CA ARG A 6 -6.16 21.41 10.79
C ARG A 6 -5.78 19.93 10.60
N ALA A 7 -4.59 19.51 11.04
CA ALA A 7 -4.17 18.11 11.00
C ALA A 7 -5.08 17.22 11.86
N LEU A 8 -5.42 17.67 13.07
CA LEU A 8 -6.40 16.99 13.93
C LEU A 8 -7.81 16.96 13.33
N ARG A 9 -8.22 17.99 12.56
CA ARG A 9 -9.49 17.99 11.82
C ARG A 9 -9.47 17.04 10.63
N ALA A 10 -8.39 16.99 9.85
CA ALA A 10 -8.21 16.00 8.79
C ALA A 10 -8.23 14.58 9.37
N TRP A 11 -7.61 14.38 10.52
CA TRP A 11 -7.62 13.11 11.24
C TRP A 11 -9.01 12.76 11.83
N ARG A 12 -9.80 13.75 12.26
CA ARG A 12 -11.22 13.58 12.65
C ARG A 12 -12.13 13.29 11.45
N ALA A 13 -11.79 13.76 10.25
CA ALA A 13 -12.52 13.43 9.03
C ALA A 13 -12.42 11.92 8.68
N ILE A 14 -11.31 11.26 9.06
CA ILE A 14 -11.16 9.79 8.98
C ILE A 14 -12.25 9.05 9.79
N ARG A 15 -12.79 9.67 10.83
CA ARG A 15 -13.90 9.11 11.65
C ARG A 15 -15.28 9.18 10.99
N ARG A 16 -15.47 9.97 9.94
CA ARG A 16 -16.79 10.22 9.32
C ARG A 16 -17.05 9.45 8.04
N PHE A 17 -16.15 8.53 7.64
CA PHE A 17 -16.53 7.58 6.60
C PHE A 17 -17.59 6.63 7.14
N PRO A 18 -18.76 6.51 6.45
CA PRO A 18 -19.76 5.52 6.84
C PRO A 18 -19.05 4.16 6.92
N GLU A 19 -19.26 3.45 8.03
CA GLU A 19 -18.94 2.04 8.07
C GLU A 19 -19.63 1.44 6.84
N VAL A 20 -18.81 0.98 5.87
CA VAL A 20 -19.32 0.13 4.79
C VAL A 20 -20.05 -0.98 5.51
N THR A 21 -21.36 -0.97 5.38
CA THR A 21 -22.25 -1.74 6.24
C THR A 21 -21.71 -3.17 6.35
N ARG A 22 -21.57 -3.67 7.56
CA ARG A 22 -21.16 -5.04 7.89
C ARG A 22 -21.81 -6.11 6.98
N LYS A 23 -22.96 -5.81 6.38
CA LYS A 23 -23.68 -6.67 5.45
C LYS A 23 -23.04 -6.82 4.07
N GLY A 24 -22.47 -5.78 3.46
CA GLY A 24 -21.79 -5.89 2.16
C GLY A 24 -20.46 -6.65 2.25
N VAL A 25 -19.72 -6.46 3.34
CA VAL A 25 -18.49 -7.21 3.61
C VAL A 25 -18.81 -8.66 3.99
N ALA A 26 -19.88 -8.90 4.77
CA ALA A 26 -20.28 -10.25 5.18
C ALA A 26 -20.73 -11.14 3.99
N THR A 27 -21.31 -10.57 2.94
CA THR A 27 -21.73 -11.35 1.75
C THR A 27 -20.54 -11.78 0.89
N ALA A 28 -19.48 -10.94 0.81
CA ALA A 28 -18.22 -11.30 0.14
C ALA A 28 -17.41 -12.34 0.95
N PHE A 29 -17.54 -12.35 2.29
CA PHE A 29 -16.83 -13.29 3.17
C PHE A 29 -17.37 -14.72 3.21
N LYS A 30 -18.51 -15.04 2.57
CA LYS A 30 -19.01 -16.42 2.52
C LYS A 30 -18.13 -17.39 1.70
N ILE A 31 -17.08 -16.92 1.04
CA ILE A 31 -16.23 -17.70 0.13
C ILE A 31 -14.77 -17.81 0.57
N THR A 32 -14.39 -17.31 1.76
CA THR A 32 -12.95 -17.27 2.13
C THR A 32 -12.61 -18.17 3.33
N PRO A 33 -12.44 -19.49 3.14
CA PRO A 33 -11.90 -20.38 4.18
C PRO A 33 -10.41 -20.13 4.48
N ALA A 34 -9.75 -19.26 3.72
CA ALA A 34 -8.29 -19.22 3.64
C ALA A 34 -7.58 -18.26 4.61
N ILE A 35 -8.30 -17.23 5.16
CA ILE A 35 -7.67 -16.33 6.15
C ILE A 35 -7.70 -16.98 7.51
N ARG A 36 -6.51 -17.22 8.07
CA ARG A 36 -6.35 -17.83 9.40
C ARG A 36 -5.64 -16.88 10.34
N ARG A 37 -6.17 -16.72 11.56
CA ARG A 37 -5.46 -16.07 12.65
C ARG A 37 -4.46 -17.04 13.25
N VAL A 38 -3.18 -16.64 13.32
CA VAL A 38 -2.12 -17.38 14.01
C VAL A 38 -1.95 -16.78 15.41
N ARG A 39 -2.12 -17.59 16.44
CA ARG A 39 -2.05 -17.12 17.84
C ARG A 39 -0.63 -17.24 18.40
N ASN A 40 0.07 -18.34 18.09
CA ASN A 40 1.41 -18.63 18.58
C ASN A 40 2.42 -18.51 17.41
N PHE A 41 3.08 -17.36 17.33
CA PHE A 41 4.14 -17.13 16.36
C PHE A 41 5.47 -16.73 17.01
N GLY A 42 5.57 -16.82 18.34
CA GLY A 42 6.76 -16.50 19.11
C GLY A 42 6.68 -15.15 19.82
N TYR A 43 7.82 -14.48 19.95
CA TYR A 43 7.96 -13.21 20.65
C TYR A 43 7.15 -12.09 19.98
N ASN A 44 6.27 -11.43 20.74
CA ASN A 44 5.34 -10.42 20.23
C ASN A 44 5.32 -9.16 21.11
N PRO A 45 6.43 -8.42 21.19
CA PRO A 45 6.54 -7.26 22.09
C PRO A 45 5.67 -6.07 21.62
N GLY A 46 5.35 -5.98 20.34
CA GLY A 46 4.43 -5.00 19.78
C GLY A 46 2.96 -5.38 19.94
N ASN A 47 2.66 -6.53 20.58
CA ASN A 47 1.28 -6.96 20.85
C ASN A 47 0.35 -6.91 19.63
N LEU A 48 0.84 -7.33 18.44
CA LEU A 48 0.07 -7.37 17.20
C LEU A 48 -0.74 -8.66 17.08
N HIS A 49 -1.73 -8.68 16.18
CA HIS A 49 -2.33 -9.92 15.70
C HIS A 49 -1.66 -10.34 14.39
N MET A 50 -1.51 -11.64 14.22
CA MET A 50 -1.03 -12.24 12.98
C MET A 50 -2.18 -12.93 12.26
N PHE A 51 -2.38 -12.57 11.00
CA PHE A 51 -3.22 -13.31 10.06
C PHE A 51 -2.36 -13.80 8.90
N LYS A 52 -2.75 -14.93 8.32
CA LYS A 52 -2.15 -15.46 7.10
C LYS A 52 -3.22 -15.86 6.10
N TYR A 53 -2.86 -15.76 4.83
CA TYR A 53 -3.67 -16.23 3.72
C TYR A 53 -2.80 -17.14 2.85
N MET A 54 -3.34 -18.30 2.50
CA MET A 54 -2.66 -19.29 1.66
C MET A 54 -3.56 -19.66 0.50
N PRO A 55 -3.08 -19.62 -0.76
CA PRO A 55 -3.84 -20.05 -1.93
C PRO A 55 -4.27 -21.51 -1.81
N ALA A 56 -5.48 -21.82 -2.23
CA ALA A 56 -6.02 -23.19 -2.19
C ALA A 56 -5.28 -24.16 -3.12
N ARG A 57 -4.69 -23.65 -4.21
CA ARG A 57 -3.97 -24.44 -5.21
C ARG A 57 -2.53 -24.83 -4.81
N GLY A 58 -2.09 -24.43 -3.60
CA GLY A 58 -0.72 -24.61 -3.17
C GLY A 58 0.25 -23.59 -3.81
N LEU A 59 1.54 -23.74 -3.52
CA LEU A 59 2.62 -22.86 -3.94
C LEU A 59 3.57 -23.65 -4.83
N ALA A 60 3.57 -23.40 -6.14
CA ALA A 60 4.50 -24.03 -7.07
C ALA A 60 5.94 -23.46 -6.92
N ASP A 61 6.04 -22.13 -6.72
CA ASP A 61 7.27 -21.39 -6.46
C ASP A 61 7.03 -20.49 -5.25
N PRO A 62 7.25 -21.01 -4.01
CA PRO A 62 6.87 -20.34 -2.80
C PRO A 62 7.49 -18.94 -2.67
N ALA A 63 6.66 -17.98 -2.31
CA ALA A 63 7.06 -16.64 -1.92
C ALA A 63 6.14 -16.13 -0.81
N LEU A 64 6.61 -15.14 -0.06
CA LEU A 64 5.87 -14.51 1.02
C LEU A 64 5.75 -13.01 0.77
N VAL A 65 4.51 -12.49 0.75
CA VAL A 65 4.25 -11.05 0.71
C VAL A 65 3.64 -10.60 2.03
N VAL A 66 4.31 -9.68 2.71
CA VAL A 66 3.83 -9.02 3.93
C VAL A 66 3.04 -7.78 3.53
N VAL A 67 1.77 -7.67 3.96
CA VAL A 67 0.89 -6.57 3.59
C VAL A 67 0.44 -5.81 4.83
N LEU A 68 0.89 -4.55 4.97
CA LEU A 68 0.61 -3.69 6.12
C LEU A 68 -0.50 -2.70 5.80
N HIS A 69 -1.58 -2.75 6.57
CA HIS A 69 -2.74 -1.88 6.40
C HIS A 69 -2.51 -0.43 6.86
N GLY A 70 -3.26 0.52 6.32
CA GLY A 70 -3.27 1.92 6.77
C GLY A 70 -4.04 2.13 8.07
N SER A 71 -3.92 3.33 8.65
CA SER A 71 -4.68 3.73 9.84
C SER A 71 -6.18 3.59 9.63
N GLY A 72 -6.89 3.05 10.63
CA GLY A 72 -8.34 2.84 10.59
C GLY A 72 -8.79 1.58 9.85
N GLN A 73 -7.93 0.98 9.04
CA GLN A 73 -8.24 -0.25 8.29
C GLN A 73 -8.05 -1.50 9.15
N THR A 74 -8.37 -2.66 8.58
CA THR A 74 -7.95 -3.98 9.06
C THR A 74 -7.04 -4.64 8.04
N ALA A 75 -6.16 -5.52 8.49
CA ALA A 75 -5.26 -6.26 7.61
C ALA A 75 -6.01 -7.01 6.51
N THR A 76 -7.13 -7.65 6.87
CA THR A 76 -7.97 -8.42 5.94
C THR A 76 -8.72 -7.53 4.96
N SER A 77 -9.32 -6.41 5.42
CA SER A 77 -10.06 -5.51 4.53
C SER A 77 -9.14 -4.81 3.52
N TYR A 78 -7.93 -4.42 3.94
CA TYR A 78 -6.96 -3.82 3.05
C TYR A 78 -6.44 -4.83 2.01
N ALA A 79 -6.02 -6.01 2.46
CA ALA A 79 -5.49 -7.04 1.56
C ALA A 79 -6.56 -7.50 0.53
N TYR A 80 -7.82 -7.63 0.94
CA TYR A 80 -8.92 -7.94 0.03
C TYR A 80 -9.20 -6.78 -0.94
N GLY A 81 -9.46 -5.58 -0.40
CA GLY A 81 -9.85 -4.42 -1.20
C GLY A 81 -8.80 -4.01 -2.23
N ALA A 82 -7.51 -4.12 -1.88
CA ALA A 82 -6.38 -3.84 -2.77
C ALA A 82 -6.05 -5.00 -3.73
N GLY A 83 -6.76 -6.15 -3.67
CA GLY A 83 -6.60 -7.27 -4.60
C GLY A 83 -5.45 -8.24 -4.29
N TRP A 84 -4.78 -8.10 -3.14
CA TRP A 84 -3.65 -8.97 -2.77
C TRP A 84 -4.03 -10.44 -2.65
N MET A 85 -5.24 -10.75 -2.18
CA MET A 85 -5.71 -12.13 -2.07
C MET A 85 -5.90 -12.78 -3.45
N THR A 86 -6.49 -12.05 -4.40
CA THR A 86 -6.65 -12.52 -5.77
C THR A 86 -5.30 -12.74 -6.45
N LEU A 87 -4.34 -11.83 -6.22
CA LEU A 87 -2.97 -12.00 -6.73
C LEU A 87 -2.30 -13.22 -6.13
N ALA A 88 -2.46 -13.44 -4.81
CA ALA A 88 -1.93 -14.63 -4.14
C ALA A 88 -2.49 -15.93 -4.75
N ASP A 89 -3.82 -16.00 -4.99
CA ASP A 89 -4.46 -17.16 -5.61
C ASP A 89 -3.98 -17.43 -7.04
N ARG A 90 -3.72 -16.36 -7.79
CA ARG A 90 -3.34 -16.49 -9.20
C ARG A 90 -1.85 -16.76 -9.40
N CYS A 91 -1.03 -16.10 -8.59
CA CYS A 91 0.43 -16.15 -8.74
C CYS A 91 1.09 -17.17 -7.79
N GLY A 92 0.33 -17.76 -6.85
CA GLY A 92 0.82 -18.84 -5.99
C GLY A 92 1.78 -18.40 -4.90
N PHE A 93 1.52 -17.27 -4.21
CA PHE A 93 2.31 -16.84 -3.05
C PHE A 93 1.49 -16.72 -1.77
N GLY A 94 2.13 -16.88 -0.61
CA GLY A 94 1.50 -16.69 0.70
C GLY A 94 1.43 -15.23 1.10
N LEU A 95 0.38 -14.84 1.87
CA LEU A 95 0.29 -13.52 2.49
C LEU A 95 0.45 -13.60 3.99
N LEU A 96 1.28 -12.71 4.52
CA LEU A 96 1.34 -12.37 5.94
C LEU A 96 0.67 -11.03 6.15
N LEU A 97 -0.32 -10.98 7.05
CA LEU A 97 -1.20 -9.84 7.28
C LEU A 97 -1.11 -9.41 8.76
N PRO A 98 -0.08 -8.67 9.17
CA PRO A 98 0.02 -8.12 10.52
C PRO A 98 -1.12 -7.13 10.78
N GLN A 99 -1.76 -7.23 11.95
CA GLN A 99 -2.88 -6.39 12.33
C GLN A 99 -2.60 -5.61 13.60
N GLN A 100 -2.68 -4.30 13.51
CA GLN A 100 -2.60 -3.41 14.66
C GLN A 100 -3.86 -3.50 15.52
N LYS A 101 -3.69 -3.50 16.85
CA LYS A 101 -4.77 -3.54 17.82
C LYS A 101 -5.19 -2.13 18.25
N ARG A 102 -6.48 -1.95 18.58
CA ARG A 102 -6.98 -0.69 19.19
C ARG A 102 -6.40 -0.43 20.58
N SER A 103 -6.00 -1.48 21.31
CA SER A 103 -5.32 -1.34 22.60
C SER A 103 -3.93 -0.72 22.50
N ASN A 104 -3.21 -0.90 21.38
CA ASN A 104 -1.91 -0.28 21.16
C ASN A 104 -2.05 1.12 20.58
N ASN A 105 -3.00 1.28 19.64
CA ASN A 105 -3.30 2.54 18.99
C ASN A 105 -4.79 2.61 18.67
N PRO A 106 -5.54 3.60 19.23
CA PRO A 106 -7.00 3.70 19.07
C PRO A 106 -7.46 3.78 17.61
N HIS A 107 -6.58 4.25 16.72
CA HIS A 107 -6.83 4.36 15.27
C HIS A 107 -6.31 3.18 14.48
N ARG A 108 -5.81 2.12 15.13
CA ARG A 108 -5.14 1.00 14.48
C ARG A 108 -4.01 1.45 13.53
N SER A 109 -3.33 2.54 13.89
CA SER A 109 -2.14 3.00 13.17
C SER A 109 -0.94 2.24 13.70
N PHE A 110 -0.05 1.73 12.82
CA PHE A 110 1.25 1.28 13.27
C PHE A 110 2.02 2.47 13.89
N ASN A 111 2.73 2.21 14.98
CA ASN A 111 3.46 3.23 15.74
C ASN A 111 4.86 3.46 15.16
N TRP A 112 4.95 3.61 13.83
CA TRP A 112 6.17 3.74 13.02
C TRP A 112 7.11 4.87 13.49
N PHE A 113 6.59 5.83 14.24
CA PHE A 113 7.29 7.01 14.75
C PHE A 113 7.78 6.87 16.21
N LEU A 114 7.46 5.77 16.88
CA LEU A 114 7.91 5.55 18.25
C LEU A 114 9.18 4.70 18.26
N PRO A 115 10.31 5.20 18.82
CA PRO A 115 11.56 4.42 18.85
C PRO A 115 11.45 3.05 19.50
N ARG A 116 10.50 2.87 20.44
CA ARG A 116 10.23 1.58 21.08
C ARG A 116 9.54 0.56 20.14
N ASP A 117 8.88 1.03 19.05
CA ASP A 117 8.14 0.21 18.10
C ASP A 117 8.78 0.15 16.71
N ALA A 118 9.72 1.07 16.42
CA ALA A 118 10.32 1.31 15.12
C ALA A 118 11.84 1.02 15.07
N ARG A 119 12.35 0.15 15.94
CA ARG A 119 13.75 -0.27 15.96
C ARG A 119 13.87 -1.79 15.97
N ARG A 120 15.02 -2.27 15.48
CA ARG A 120 15.37 -3.70 15.52
C ARG A 120 15.26 -4.26 16.93
N GLY A 121 14.68 -5.45 17.06
CA GLY A 121 14.52 -6.16 18.34
C GLY A 121 13.43 -5.61 19.26
N ARG A 122 12.70 -4.57 18.88
CA ARG A 122 11.73 -3.88 19.74
C ARG A 122 10.34 -3.79 19.13
N GLY A 123 9.33 -3.77 19.98
CA GLY A 123 7.93 -3.42 19.72
C GLY A 123 7.33 -4.04 18.46
N GLU A 124 6.68 -3.21 17.64
CA GLU A 124 5.95 -3.68 16.46
C GLU A 124 6.88 -4.25 15.39
N ALA A 125 8.05 -3.62 15.17
CA ALA A 125 9.02 -4.09 14.19
C ALA A 125 9.53 -5.50 14.54
N ALA A 126 9.85 -5.78 15.81
CA ALA A 126 10.26 -7.11 16.25
C ALA A 126 9.13 -8.15 16.12
N SER A 127 7.88 -7.76 16.42
CA SER A 127 6.72 -8.64 16.23
C SER A 127 6.51 -9.01 14.77
N ILE A 128 6.64 -8.06 13.85
CA ILE A 128 6.51 -8.31 12.40
C ILE A 128 7.65 -9.21 11.92
N ALA A 129 8.90 -8.96 12.34
CA ALA A 129 10.05 -9.81 12.01
C ALA A 129 9.84 -11.26 12.48
N GLN A 130 9.31 -11.45 13.68
CA GLN A 130 8.99 -12.78 14.22
C GLN A 130 7.89 -13.49 13.40
N MET A 131 6.85 -12.75 12.99
CA MET A 131 5.81 -13.29 12.10
C MET A 131 6.37 -13.70 10.73
N ILE A 132 7.29 -12.88 10.17
CA ILE A 132 7.97 -13.19 8.90
C ILE A 132 8.78 -14.48 9.05
N LYS A 133 9.63 -14.58 10.09
CA LYS A 133 10.40 -15.78 10.34
C LYS A 133 9.51 -17.03 10.41
N LYS A 134 8.44 -16.97 11.21
CA LYS A 134 7.46 -18.06 11.33
C LYS A 134 6.89 -18.50 9.99
N MET A 135 6.50 -17.52 9.14
CA MET A 135 5.92 -17.82 7.82
C MET A 135 6.97 -18.31 6.81
N ALA A 136 8.17 -17.72 6.83
CA ALA A 136 9.26 -18.13 5.96
C ALA A 136 9.69 -19.59 6.25
N ASP A 137 9.80 -19.95 7.54
CA ASP A 137 10.07 -21.32 7.97
C ASP A 137 8.96 -22.28 7.52
N GLU A 138 7.68 -21.92 7.68
CA GLU A 138 6.54 -22.73 7.23
C GLU A 138 6.52 -22.95 5.71
N LEU A 139 6.88 -21.92 4.94
CA LEU A 139 6.91 -21.95 3.48
C LEU A 139 8.22 -22.46 2.91
N ARG A 140 9.25 -22.58 3.74
CA ARG A 140 10.63 -22.92 3.34
C ARG A 140 11.16 -21.96 2.28
N VAL A 141 10.95 -20.65 2.49
CA VAL A 141 11.43 -19.59 1.59
C VAL A 141 12.57 -18.82 2.23
N GLY A 142 13.59 -18.51 1.44
CA GLY A 142 14.67 -17.61 1.82
C GLY A 142 14.27 -16.13 1.66
N PRO A 143 15.13 -15.20 2.15
CA PRO A 143 14.87 -13.76 2.07
C PRO A 143 14.71 -13.25 0.65
N GLU A 144 15.30 -13.90 -0.35
CA GLU A 144 15.17 -13.58 -1.78
C GLU A 144 13.75 -13.78 -2.33
N ARG A 145 12.87 -14.42 -1.55
CA ARG A 145 11.46 -14.66 -1.89
C ARG A 145 10.50 -14.06 -0.85
N VAL A 146 10.99 -13.15 0.01
CA VAL A 146 10.18 -12.41 0.98
C VAL A 146 10.08 -10.94 0.56
N PHE A 147 8.85 -10.42 0.53
CA PHE A 147 8.51 -9.08 0.08
C PHE A 147 7.61 -8.39 1.09
N ILE A 148 7.64 -7.04 1.13
CA ILE A 148 6.81 -6.26 2.04
C ILE A 148 6.19 -5.06 1.35
N THR A 149 4.94 -4.76 1.68
CA THR A 149 4.27 -3.54 1.22
C THR A 149 3.30 -3.00 2.26
N GLY A 150 2.99 -1.71 2.16
CA GLY A 150 2.00 -1.12 3.05
C GLY A 150 1.50 0.26 2.59
N LEU A 151 0.34 0.63 3.11
CA LEU A 151 -0.31 1.91 2.84
C LEU A 151 -0.19 2.85 4.05
N SER A 152 0.17 4.12 3.84
CA SER A 152 0.11 5.17 4.87
C SER A 152 0.94 4.81 6.11
N ALA A 153 0.34 4.64 7.28
CA ALA A 153 1.04 4.12 8.47
C ALA A 153 1.67 2.73 8.23
N GLY A 154 1.03 1.88 7.42
CA GLY A 154 1.61 0.62 6.95
C GLY A 154 2.80 0.83 6.01
N GLY A 155 2.74 1.86 5.15
CA GLY A 155 3.85 2.27 4.29
C GLY A 155 5.04 2.80 5.09
N ALA A 156 4.79 3.61 6.11
CA ALA A 156 5.83 4.09 7.02
C ALA A 156 6.43 2.93 7.86
N MET A 157 5.60 1.95 8.29
CA MET A 157 6.11 0.76 8.96
C MET A 157 6.87 -0.16 7.98
N THR A 158 6.52 -0.15 6.68
CA THR A 158 7.33 -0.80 5.62
C THR A 158 8.72 -0.17 5.55
N SER A 159 8.83 1.18 5.59
CA SER A 159 10.13 1.87 5.67
C SER A 159 10.93 1.43 6.89
N VAL A 160 10.28 1.30 8.07
CA VAL A 160 10.91 0.79 9.29
C VAL A 160 11.43 -0.63 9.11
N MET A 161 10.62 -1.52 8.55
CA MET A 161 11.02 -2.91 8.38
C MET A 161 12.19 -3.07 7.41
N LEU A 162 12.17 -2.37 6.28
CA LEU A 162 13.24 -2.38 5.29
C LEU A 162 14.55 -1.77 5.86
N ALA A 163 14.45 -0.77 6.72
CA ALA A 163 15.61 -0.15 7.39
C ALA A 163 16.20 -1.04 8.49
N CYS A 164 15.34 -1.59 9.36
CA CYS A 164 15.78 -2.33 10.55
C CYS A 164 16.09 -3.80 10.29
N TYR A 165 15.54 -4.39 9.23
CA TYR A 165 15.66 -5.81 8.88
C TYR A 165 15.87 -6.00 7.38
N PRO A 166 16.86 -5.32 6.76
CA PRO A 166 17.07 -5.41 5.31
C PRO A 166 17.34 -6.85 4.85
N GLU A 167 17.94 -7.67 5.68
CA GLU A 167 18.26 -9.08 5.43
C GLU A 167 17.04 -9.98 5.23
N LEU A 168 15.86 -9.52 5.62
CA LEU A 168 14.64 -10.33 5.48
C LEU A 168 13.96 -10.19 4.12
N PHE A 169 14.35 -9.23 3.29
CA PHE A 169 13.55 -8.84 2.12
C PHE A 169 14.35 -8.77 0.83
N ALA A 170 13.79 -9.32 -0.25
CA ALA A 170 14.26 -9.07 -1.60
C ALA A 170 13.83 -7.69 -2.12
N ALA A 171 12.61 -7.26 -1.78
CA ALA A 171 12.10 -5.96 -2.17
C ALA A 171 10.97 -5.48 -1.26
N GLY A 172 10.72 -4.16 -1.27
CA GLY A 172 9.58 -3.54 -0.60
C GLY A 172 8.84 -2.54 -1.47
N ALA A 173 7.59 -2.21 -1.07
CA ALA A 173 6.80 -1.17 -1.71
C ALA A 173 6.13 -0.26 -0.68
N ILE A 174 6.34 1.04 -0.81
CA ILE A 174 5.83 2.06 0.10
C ILE A 174 4.76 2.87 -0.62
N ILE A 175 3.50 2.80 -0.14
CA ILE A 175 2.37 3.53 -0.73
C ILE A 175 1.95 4.64 0.23
N ALA A 176 2.03 5.91 -0.20
CA ALA A 176 1.68 7.10 0.58
C ALA A 176 2.27 7.07 2.01
N GLY A 177 3.52 6.61 2.13
CA GLY A 177 4.25 6.45 3.39
C GLY A 177 5.22 7.60 3.68
N LEU A 178 6.13 7.35 4.62
CA LEU A 178 7.16 8.31 5.04
C LEU A 178 8.53 7.62 5.10
N PRO A 179 9.64 8.37 4.98
CA PRO A 179 10.98 7.80 5.13
C PRO A 179 11.21 7.31 6.56
N TYR A 180 12.10 6.33 6.72
CA TYR A 180 12.58 5.90 8.04
C TYR A 180 13.29 7.06 8.74
N GLY A 181 13.10 7.20 10.05
CA GLY A 181 13.72 8.28 10.82
C GLY A 181 13.08 9.67 10.65
N ALA A 182 11.92 9.77 9.96
CA ALA A 182 11.23 11.05 9.77
C ALA A 182 10.60 11.62 11.06
N ALA A 183 10.41 10.80 12.09
CA ALA A 183 9.82 11.20 13.36
C ALA A 183 10.25 10.26 14.50
N SER A 184 10.33 10.80 15.72
CA SER A 184 10.64 10.08 16.96
C SER A 184 9.52 10.16 18.01
N ASN A 185 8.47 10.96 17.72
CA ASN A 185 7.30 11.15 18.58
C ASN A 185 6.08 11.56 17.75
N LEU A 186 4.91 11.59 18.41
CA LEU A 186 3.63 11.88 17.76
C LEU A 186 3.58 13.28 17.12
N GLN A 187 4.18 14.30 17.76
CA GLN A 187 4.17 15.66 17.24
C GLN A 187 5.00 15.76 15.96
N GLU A 188 6.17 15.15 15.95
CA GLU A 188 7.03 15.05 14.76
C GLU A 188 6.37 14.24 13.66
N ALA A 189 5.68 13.13 14.00
CA ALA A 189 4.93 12.35 13.02
C ALA A 189 3.89 13.20 12.27
N PHE A 190 3.08 13.99 12.98
CA PHE A 190 2.13 14.91 12.35
C PHE A 190 2.82 16.00 11.52
N ARG A 191 3.97 16.52 12.00
CA ARG A 191 4.73 17.51 11.24
C ARG A 191 5.25 16.90 9.94
N SER A 192 5.86 15.72 10.01
CA SER A 192 6.42 15.03 8.85
C SER A 192 5.36 14.58 7.83
N MET A 193 4.17 14.20 8.29
CA MET A 193 3.05 13.95 7.38
C MET A 193 2.69 15.18 6.56
N LEU A 194 2.67 16.37 7.14
CA LEU A 194 2.30 17.61 6.46
C LEU A 194 3.45 18.27 5.71
N HIS A 195 4.65 18.17 6.25
CA HIS A 195 5.89 18.77 5.75
C HIS A 195 7.04 17.88 6.19
N CYS A 196 7.46 16.93 5.34
CA CYS A 196 8.64 16.14 5.63
C CYS A 196 9.85 17.06 5.82
N PRO A 197 10.67 16.85 6.86
CA PRO A 197 11.94 17.53 6.95
C PRO A 197 12.75 17.25 5.70
N SER A 198 13.18 18.30 4.99
CA SER A 198 14.10 18.11 3.86
C SER A 198 15.49 17.90 4.39
N ARG A 199 16.10 16.75 4.07
CA ARG A 199 17.50 16.40 4.37
C ARG A 199 18.23 16.09 3.06
N SER A 200 19.55 16.10 3.09
CA SER A 200 20.37 15.60 1.98
C SER A 200 20.18 14.09 1.79
N ALA A 201 20.57 13.57 0.65
CA ALA A 201 20.57 12.12 0.42
C ALA A 201 21.54 11.40 1.38
N ASP A 202 22.67 12.03 1.71
CA ASP A 202 23.66 11.47 2.63
C ASP A 202 23.15 11.38 4.06
N GLU A 203 22.46 12.41 4.57
CA GLU A 203 21.83 12.38 5.88
C GLU A 203 20.74 11.28 5.95
N TRP A 204 19.91 11.16 4.92
CA TRP A 204 18.90 10.12 4.86
C TRP A 204 19.48 8.71 4.72
N GLY A 205 20.53 8.53 3.91
CA GLY A 205 21.22 7.25 3.77
C GLY A 205 21.94 6.83 5.04
N ALA A 206 22.51 7.80 5.79
CA ALA A 206 23.12 7.54 7.08
C ALA A 206 22.12 6.99 8.11
N GLU A 207 20.87 7.47 8.11
CA GLU A 207 19.80 6.93 8.97
C GLU A 207 19.51 5.44 8.67
N LEU A 208 19.50 5.03 7.39
CA LEU A 208 19.33 3.61 7.03
C LEU A 208 20.52 2.77 7.49
N ARG A 209 21.73 3.22 7.19
CA ARG A 209 22.95 2.51 7.61
C ARG A 209 23.06 2.40 9.14
N ALA A 210 22.68 3.42 9.87
CA ALA A 210 22.66 3.38 11.35
C ALA A 210 21.57 2.45 11.92
N ALA A 211 20.48 2.21 11.20
CA ALA A 211 19.45 1.27 11.63
C ALA A 211 19.87 -0.20 11.50
N ALA A 212 20.85 -0.49 10.62
CA ALA A 212 21.39 -1.82 10.34
C ALA A 212 22.90 -1.74 10.09
N ASP A 213 23.66 -1.19 11.06
CA ASP A 213 25.10 -0.95 10.99
C ASP A 213 25.94 -2.22 10.81
N TRP A 214 25.40 -3.36 11.20
CA TRP A 214 25.96 -4.70 11.00
C TRP A 214 25.73 -5.28 9.59
N TYR A 215 24.84 -4.67 8.76
CA TYR A 215 24.42 -5.22 7.49
C TYR A 215 25.32 -4.78 6.33
N ALA A 216 26.01 -5.74 5.73
CA ALA A 216 26.89 -5.52 4.58
C ALA A 216 26.31 -6.06 3.26
N GLY A 217 25.10 -6.60 3.29
CA GLY A 217 24.47 -7.16 2.10
C GLY A 217 23.86 -6.11 1.17
N PRO A 218 23.36 -6.53 0.00
CA PRO A 218 22.66 -5.64 -0.90
C PRO A 218 21.34 -5.17 -0.31
N TRP A 219 21.08 -3.86 -0.37
CA TRP A 219 19.80 -3.29 0.10
C TRP A 219 18.62 -3.83 -0.74
N PRO A 220 17.45 -4.07 -0.11
CA PRO A 220 16.24 -4.50 -0.84
C PRO A 220 15.86 -3.53 -1.94
N ARG A 221 15.33 -4.03 -3.05
CA ARG A 221 14.75 -3.19 -4.11
C ARG A 221 13.52 -2.44 -3.59
N LEU A 222 13.22 -1.27 -4.14
CA LEU A 222 12.14 -0.41 -3.62
C LEU A 222 11.21 0.10 -4.71
N SER A 223 9.90 0.00 -4.46
CA SER A 223 8.83 0.62 -5.24
C SER A 223 8.12 1.69 -4.39
N VAL A 224 8.05 2.93 -4.87
CA VAL A 224 7.45 4.08 -4.14
C VAL A 224 6.22 4.58 -4.89
N TRP A 225 5.11 4.78 -4.18
CA TRP A 225 3.82 5.20 -4.75
C TRP A 225 3.23 6.36 -3.99
N HIS A 226 2.87 7.45 -4.70
CA HIS A 226 2.24 8.59 -4.05
C HIS A 226 1.28 9.33 -4.99
N GLY A 227 0.10 9.72 -4.48
CA GLY A 227 -0.81 10.62 -5.17
C GLY A 227 -0.36 12.08 -5.06
N ASP A 228 -0.31 12.82 -6.17
CA ASP A 228 0.15 14.21 -6.18
C ASP A 228 -0.84 15.20 -5.52
N ALA A 229 -2.11 14.78 -5.34
CA ALA A 229 -3.15 15.53 -4.64
C ALA A 229 -3.35 15.09 -3.16
N ASP A 230 -2.41 14.32 -2.59
CA ASP A 230 -2.46 13.85 -1.20
C ASP A 230 -2.32 15.03 -0.21
N LYS A 231 -3.36 15.24 0.62
CA LYS A 231 -3.41 16.29 1.65
C LYS A 231 -3.27 15.76 3.07
N ILE A 232 -3.06 14.46 3.25
CA ILE A 232 -2.87 13.78 4.53
C ILE A 232 -1.39 13.51 4.77
N VAL A 233 -0.73 12.86 3.81
CA VAL A 233 0.73 12.70 3.77
C VAL A 233 1.21 13.46 2.55
N ASN A 234 1.97 14.55 2.77
CA ASN A 234 2.43 15.40 1.68
C ASN A 234 3.28 14.61 0.68
N PRO A 235 3.06 14.74 -0.65
CA PRO A 235 3.82 14.03 -1.67
C PRO A 235 5.34 14.24 -1.60
N SER A 236 5.83 15.33 -0.95
CA SER A 236 7.26 15.53 -0.71
C SER A 236 7.90 14.37 0.06
N ASN A 237 7.13 13.61 0.84
CA ASN A 237 7.62 12.42 1.53
C ASN A 237 8.15 11.35 0.57
N SER A 238 7.54 11.18 -0.61
CA SER A 238 8.06 10.25 -1.61
C SER A 238 9.45 10.65 -2.10
N ARG A 239 9.71 11.97 -2.26
CA ARG A 239 11.02 12.46 -2.67
C ARG A 239 12.08 12.24 -1.58
N GLU A 240 11.72 12.39 -0.32
CA GLU A 240 12.64 12.11 0.79
C GLU A 240 12.91 10.58 0.92
N ILE A 241 11.92 9.71 0.68
CA ILE A 241 12.14 8.26 0.56
C ILE A 241 13.12 7.95 -0.59
N LEU A 242 12.95 8.58 -1.75
CA LEU A 242 13.85 8.38 -2.89
C LEU A 242 15.27 8.84 -2.57
N LYS A 243 15.48 9.99 -1.93
CA LYS A 243 16.82 10.42 -1.46
C LYS A 243 17.46 9.36 -0.54
N GLN A 244 16.67 8.82 0.38
CA GLN A 244 17.12 7.81 1.33
C GLN A 244 17.60 6.54 0.62
N TRP A 245 16.82 6.04 -0.31
CA TRP A 245 17.08 4.77 -0.97
C TRP A 245 18.06 4.86 -2.15
N THR A 246 18.03 5.95 -2.92
CA THR A 246 19.05 6.17 -3.97
C THR A 246 20.45 6.26 -3.36
N ASN A 247 20.59 6.87 -2.19
CA ASN A 247 21.89 6.97 -1.51
C ASN A 247 22.46 5.61 -1.12
N VAL A 248 21.67 4.72 -0.53
CA VAL A 248 22.18 3.39 -0.12
C VAL A 248 22.42 2.44 -1.29
N HIS A 249 21.74 2.66 -2.41
CA HIS A 249 22.01 1.94 -3.66
C HIS A 249 23.11 2.57 -4.52
N GLY A 250 23.71 3.70 -4.08
CA GLY A 250 24.78 4.37 -4.82
C GLY A 250 24.31 5.16 -6.04
N PHE A 251 23.00 5.46 -6.14
CA PHE A 251 22.46 6.24 -7.26
C PHE A 251 22.41 7.74 -6.95
N SER A 252 22.49 8.55 -7.99
CA SER A 252 22.02 9.93 -7.94
C SER A 252 20.49 9.96 -7.85
N LEU A 253 19.94 11.10 -7.44
CA LEU A 253 18.49 11.27 -7.40
C LEU A 253 17.83 11.40 -8.80
N ARG A 254 18.65 11.46 -9.86
CA ARG A 254 18.18 11.46 -11.26
C ARG A 254 17.88 10.02 -11.71
N PRO A 255 16.64 9.72 -12.12
CA PRO A 255 16.30 8.37 -12.58
C PRO A 255 16.98 8.03 -13.89
N THR A 256 17.18 6.73 -14.13
CA THR A 256 17.71 6.18 -15.39
C THR A 256 16.66 6.24 -16.50
N LEU A 257 15.39 6.00 -16.16
CA LEU A 257 14.28 6.01 -17.11
C LEU A 257 13.09 6.82 -16.58
N HIS A 258 12.38 7.45 -17.50
CA HIS A 258 11.07 8.07 -17.27
C HIS A 258 10.06 7.42 -18.22
N GLU A 259 8.95 6.98 -17.66
CA GLU A 259 7.86 6.32 -18.39
C GLU A 259 6.50 6.89 -17.98
N ILE A 260 5.50 6.63 -18.82
CA ILE A 260 4.09 6.85 -18.46
C ILE A 260 3.38 5.49 -18.46
N VAL A 261 2.87 5.10 -17.30
CA VAL A 261 2.15 3.84 -17.11
C VAL A 261 0.71 4.15 -16.70
N GLY A 262 -0.26 3.76 -17.55
CA GLY A 262 -1.69 4.06 -17.29
C GLY A 262 -2.00 5.55 -17.13
N GLY A 263 -1.22 6.44 -17.78
CA GLY A 263 -1.38 7.90 -17.68
C GLY A 263 -0.61 8.55 -16.52
N HIS A 264 0.10 7.77 -15.70
CA HIS A 264 0.83 8.24 -14.53
C HIS A 264 2.35 8.16 -14.75
N PRO A 265 3.13 9.18 -14.31
CA PRO A 265 4.59 9.14 -14.39
C PRO A 265 5.17 8.01 -13.55
N ARG A 266 6.12 7.28 -14.14
CA ARG A 266 7.00 6.31 -13.49
C ARG A 266 8.46 6.70 -13.72
N GLU A 267 9.22 6.78 -12.65
CA GLU A 267 10.67 6.96 -12.64
C GLU A 267 11.33 5.64 -12.23
N VAL A 268 12.45 5.28 -12.86
CA VAL A 268 13.16 4.01 -12.60
C VAL A 268 14.65 4.24 -12.48
N TRP A 269 15.29 3.57 -11.52
CA TRP A 269 16.74 3.50 -11.35
C TRP A 269 17.20 2.07 -11.60
N LEU A 270 18.04 1.92 -12.60
CA LEU A 270 18.62 0.66 -13.04
C LEU A 270 20.07 0.58 -12.58
N ASP A 271 20.49 -0.62 -12.17
CA ASP A 271 21.91 -0.92 -11.99
C ASP A 271 22.62 -1.16 -13.35
N ASP A 272 23.91 -1.51 -13.29
CA ASP A 272 24.73 -1.76 -14.46
C ASP A 272 24.27 -2.98 -15.27
N ASP A 273 23.63 -3.95 -14.61
CA ASP A 273 23.02 -5.14 -15.23
C ASP A 273 21.60 -4.88 -15.75
N ARG A 274 21.13 -3.63 -15.71
CA ARG A 274 19.79 -3.20 -16.13
C ARG A 274 18.66 -3.78 -15.25
N VAL A 275 18.95 -4.15 -14.02
CA VAL A 275 17.95 -4.57 -13.04
C VAL A 275 17.31 -3.33 -12.41
N GLU A 276 15.98 -3.31 -12.33
CA GLU A 276 15.22 -2.25 -11.66
C GLU A 276 15.41 -2.35 -10.15
N LEU A 277 16.25 -1.50 -9.55
CA LEU A 277 16.48 -1.47 -8.11
C LEU A 277 15.49 -0.54 -7.39
N ILE A 278 15.14 0.59 -8.02
CA ILE A 278 14.16 1.52 -7.48
C ILE A 278 13.17 1.92 -8.58
N GLU A 279 11.89 1.99 -8.25
CA GLU A 279 10.87 2.64 -9.07
C GLU A 279 10.02 3.60 -8.24
N SER A 280 9.49 4.64 -8.88
CA SER A 280 8.59 5.59 -8.24
C SER A 280 7.42 5.94 -9.15
N TYR A 281 6.20 5.86 -8.62
CA TYR A 281 4.99 6.28 -9.32
C TYR A 281 4.40 7.54 -8.70
N THR A 282 4.17 8.56 -9.52
CA THR A 282 3.38 9.74 -9.15
C THR A 282 1.98 9.58 -9.73
N ILE A 283 0.98 9.38 -8.88
CA ILE A 283 -0.40 9.16 -9.32
C ILE A 283 -1.14 10.47 -9.44
N ARG A 284 -1.38 10.90 -10.68
CA ARG A 284 -1.99 12.19 -11.01
C ARG A 284 -3.40 12.32 -10.43
N GLY A 285 -3.66 13.42 -9.74
CA GLY A 285 -4.96 13.77 -9.17
C GLY A 285 -5.41 12.90 -7.99
N MET A 286 -4.63 11.89 -7.60
CA MET A 286 -5.02 10.98 -6.53
C MET A 286 -4.77 11.59 -5.15
N ALA A 287 -5.79 11.51 -4.29
CA ALA A 287 -5.70 11.82 -2.87
C ALA A 287 -4.97 10.71 -2.08
N HIS A 288 -4.96 10.81 -0.74
CA HIS A 288 -4.29 9.87 0.16
C HIS A 288 -4.87 8.46 0.09
N GLY A 289 -4.15 7.51 -0.51
CA GLY A 289 -4.60 6.13 -0.63
C GLY A 289 -3.74 5.27 -1.54
N ALA A 290 -4.23 4.08 -1.87
CA ALA A 290 -3.61 3.17 -2.80
C ALA A 290 -4.38 3.12 -4.14
N PRO A 291 -3.67 3.15 -5.29
CA PRO A 291 -4.27 2.99 -6.60
C PRO A 291 -4.87 1.60 -6.81
N ILE A 292 -6.07 1.55 -7.35
CA ILE A 292 -6.70 0.34 -7.88
C ILE A 292 -7.18 0.57 -9.30
N ALA A 293 -7.44 -0.50 -10.03
CA ALA A 293 -8.14 -0.49 -11.30
C ALA A 293 -9.49 -1.19 -11.11
N ALA A 294 -10.57 -0.42 -10.94
CA ALA A 294 -11.90 -0.95 -10.86
C ALA A 294 -12.26 -1.64 -12.20
N GLY A 295 -12.89 -2.81 -12.13
CA GLY A 295 -13.15 -3.63 -13.31
C GLY A 295 -12.00 -4.57 -13.68
N SER A 296 -10.80 -4.43 -13.09
CA SER A 296 -9.81 -5.50 -13.06
C SER A 296 -10.11 -6.47 -11.91
N GLU A 297 -9.52 -7.67 -12.00
CA GLU A 297 -9.64 -8.65 -10.92
C GLU A 297 -8.78 -8.29 -9.68
N TYR A 298 -8.02 -7.17 -9.74
CA TYR A 298 -7.00 -6.78 -8.73
C TYR A 298 -7.35 -5.50 -7.99
N GLY A 299 -8.60 -5.32 -7.61
CA GLY A 299 -9.02 -4.19 -6.79
C GLY A 299 -10.53 -4.16 -6.65
N PHE A 300 -11.01 -4.30 -5.41
CA PHE A 300 -12.45 -4.33 -5.11
C PHE A 300 -12.93 -3.04 -4.45
N GLY A 301 -12.02 -2.10 -4.22
CA GLY A 301 -12.33 -0.86 -3.56
C GLY A 301 -12.41 -0.94 -2.03
N GLY A 302 -12.61 0.20 -1.41
CA GLY A 302 -12.70 0.35 0.03
C GLY A 302 -12.15 1.70 0.50
N PRO A 303 -12.12 1.97 1.81
CA PRO A 303 -11.54 3.19 2.33
C PRO A 303 -10.08 3.35 1.92
N PHE A 304 -9.73 4.51 1.34
CA PHE A 304 -8.40 4.83 0.83
C PHE A 304 -7.91 3.95 -0.32
N LEU A 305 -8.83 3.39 -1.10
CA LEU A 305 -8.56 2.70 -2.35
C LEU A 305 -9.24 3.47 -3.47
N PHE A 306 -8.46 4.02 -4.40
CA PHE A 306 -8.95 4.90 -5.45
C PHE A 306 -8.81 4.25 -6.82
N ASP A 307 -9.92 4.23 -7.56
CA ASP A 307 -9.90 3.82 -8.96
C ASP A 307 -9.25 4.91 -9.81
N VAL A 308 -8.06 4.62 -10.29
CA VAL A 308 -7.25 5.50 -11.13
C VAL A 308 -6.79 4.80 -12.41
N GLY A 309 -7.41 3.66 -12.74
CA GLY A 309 -7.12 2.89 -13.95
C GLY A 309 -5.89 1.99 -13.90
N ILE A 310 -5.11 2.01 -12.80
CA ILE A 310 -3.98 1.10 -12.59
C ILE A 310 -4.07 0.45 -11.20
N SER A 311 -3.65 -0.82 -11.10
CA SER A 311 -3.57 -1.52 -9.82
C SER A 311 -2.15 -1.47 -9.28
N SER A 312 -1.96 -0.75 -8.16
CA SER A 312 -0.65 -0.74 -7.48
C SER A 312 -0.23 -2.14 -7.05
N SER A 313 -1.14 -2.96 -6.53
CA SER A 313 -0.84 -4.31 -6.08
C SER A 313 -0.33 -5.20 -7.20
N PHE A 314 -0.94 -5.12 -8.40
CA PHE A 314 -0.49 -5.88 -9.56
C PHE A 314 0.90 -5.43 -10.04
N LEU A 315 1.12 -4.12 -10.17
CA LEU A 315 2.41 -3.58 -10.63
C LEU A 315 3.52 -3.82 -9.61
N ILE A 316 3.22 -3.72 -8.31
CA ILE A 316 4.15 -4.09 -7.23
C ILE A 316 4.47 -5.60 -7.29
N ALA A 317 3.48 -6.46 -7.48
CA ALA A 317 3.72 -7.89 -7.63
C ALA A 317 4.58 -8.21 -8.88
N LYS A 318 4.41 -7.43 -9.95
CA LYS A 318 5.29 -7.49 -11.14
C LYS A 318 6.72 -7.05 -10.82
N PHE A 319 6.90 -5.93 -10.11
CA PHE A 319 8.20 -5.47 -9.64
C PHE A 319 8.88 -6.48 -8.71
N PHE A 320 8.12 -7.19 -7.88
CA PHE A 320 8.61 -8.29 -7.05
C PHE A 320 8.94 -9.56 -7.84
N GLY A 321 8.63 -9.63 -9.14
CA GLY A 321 8.85 -10.82 -9.98
C GLY A 321 7.85 -11.95 -9.74
N LEU A 322 6.70 -11.65 -9.13
CA LEU A 322 5.69 -12.64 -8.75
C LEU A 322 4.66 -12.94 -9.84
N THR A 323 4.57 -12.09 -10.89
CA THR A 323 3.62 -12.29 -12.00
C THR A 323 4.31 -13.10 -13.11
N SER A 324 3.82 -14.32 -13.38
CA SER A 324 4.38 -15.17 -14.44
C SER A 324 4.07 -14.63 -15.85
N ARG A 325 4.96 -14.87 -16.84
CA ARG A 325 4.74 -14.51 -18.26
C ARG A 325 3.51 -15.18 -18.87
N HIS A 326 3.10 -16.35 -18.39
CA HIS A 326 1.90 -17.06 -18.83
C HIS A 326 0.60 -16.33 -18.52
N TYR A 327 0.58 -15.49 -17.48
CA TYR A 327 -0.58 -14.71 -17.10
C TYR A 327 -0.90 -13.58 -18.08
N ILE A 328 0.12 -12.92 -18.64
CA ILE A 328 -0.03 -11.86 -19.66
C ILE A 328 -0.63 -12.42 -20.96
N ALA A 329 -0.34 -13.66 -21.31
CA ALA A 329 -0.90 -14.32 -22.50
C ALA A 329 -2.41 -14.60 -22.36
N SER A 330 -2.88 -14.98 -21.16
CA SER A 330 -4.31 -15.27 -20.93
C SER A 330 -5.18 -14.01 -20.98
N ASP A 331 -4.67 -12.86 -20.53
CA ASP A 331 -5.42 -11.58 -20.60
C ASP A 331 -5.48 -11.03 -22.03
N LYS A 332 -4.41 -11.18 -22.83
CA LYS A 332 -4.45 -10.86 -24.27
C LYS A 332 -5.44 -11.74 -25.04
N GLN A 333 -5.53 -13.00 -24.68
CA GLN A 333 -6.46 -13.94 -25.30
C GLN A 333 -7.93 -13.66 -24.92
N ARG A 334 -8.19 -13.26 -23.66
CA ARG A 334 -9.53 -12.81 -23.22
C ARG A 334 -9.95 -11.46 -23.78
N ALA A 335 -9.02 -10.52 -23.96
CA ALA A 335 -9.28 -9.23 -24.59
C ALA A 335 -9.61 -9.40 -26.09
N SER A 336 -9.03 -10.38 -26.78
CA SER A 336 -9.35 -10.70 -28.18
C SER A 336 -10.72 -11.38 -28.36
N ILE A 337 -11.19 -12.13 -27.36
CA ILE A 337 -12.49 -12.82 -27.39
C ILE A 337 -13.66 -11.87 -27.07
N ARG A 338 -13.42 -10.71 -26.45
CA ARG A 338 -14.47 -9.72 -26.11
C ARG A 338 -14.71 -8.62 -27.14
N ARG A 339 -14.28 -8.79 -28.40
CA ARG A 339 -14.76 -7.95 -29.50
C ARG A 339 -16.02 -8.57 -30.08
N PRO A 340 -17.24 -8.13 -29.77
CA PRO A 340 -18.41 -8.54 -30.50
C PRO A 340 -18.31 -7.95 -31.90
N ASN A 341 -18.36 -8.82 -32.91
CA ASN A 341 -18.60 -8.43 -34.28
C ASN A 341 -20.03 -7.85 -34.36
N ILE A 342 -20.16 -6.54 -34.23
CA ILE A 342 -21.41 -5.82 -34.55
C ILE A 342 -21.33 -5.50 -36.04
N LEU A 343 -21.67 -6.49 -36.86
CA LEU A 343 -22.13 -6.26 -38.22
C LEU A 343 -23.68 -6.06 -38.18
N GLN A 344 -24.04 -4.82 -38.43
CA GLN A 344 -25.27 -4.32 -39.02
C GLN A 344 -26.50 -5.22 -38.98
N ARG A 345 -27.50 -4.87 -38.20
CA ARG A 345 -28.90 -4.88 -38.62
C ARG A 345 -29.61 -3.66 -38.04
N GLY A 346 -29.99 -2.75 -38.92
CA GLY A 346 -30.82 -1.60 -38.59
C GLY A 346 -32.22 -2.05 -38.15
N THR A 347 -32.65 -1.53 -37.01
CA THR A 347 -34.05 -1.37 -36.69
C THR A 347 -34.24 -0.01 -36.04
N LYS A 348 -35.04 0.82 -36.71
CA LYS A 348 -35.50 2.13 -36.22
C LYS A 348 -36.33 1.93 -34.96
N PHE A 349 -36.02 2.63 -33.90
CA PHE A 349 -36.91 2.88 -32.77
C PHE A 349 -37.17 4.35 -32.58
N PRO A 350 -38.40 4.79 -32.27
CA PRO A 350 -38.77 6.19 -32.22
C PRO A 350 -38.33 6.87 -30.94
N GLY A 351 -37.97 8.13 -31.07
CA GLY A 351 -37.46 9.00 -29.98
C GLY A 351 -38.45 9.19 -28.84
N ARG A 352 -37.97 9.07 -27.64
CA ARG A 352 -38.52 9.70 -26.43
C ARG A 352 -37.50 10.61 -25.80
N ILE A 353 -37.85 11.88 -25.77
CA ILE A 353 -37.12 12.99 -25.15
C ILE A 353 -36.98 12.74 -23.65
N LEU A 354 -35.76 12.53 -23.17
CA LEU A 354 -35.45 12.61 -21.74
C LEU A 354 -34.94 14.02 -21.43
N ARG A 355 -35.79 14.78 -20.71
CA ARG A 355 -35.46 16.10 -20.16
C ARG A 355 -34.24 15.98 -19.21
N ARG A 356 -33.24 16.83 -19.46
CA ARG A 356 -32.15 17.11 -18.54
C ARG A 356 -32.73 17.60 -17.20
N MET A 357 -32.48 16.88 -16.13
CA MET A 357 -32.67 17.38 -14.76
C MET A 357 -31.38 18.11 -14.34
N ASP A 358 -31.56 19.39 -14.05
CA ASP A 358 -30.53 20.30 -13.59
C ASP A 358 -30.22 20.04 -12.10
N ILE A 359 -28.97 19.60 -11.82
CA ILE A 359 -28.49 19.23 -10.48
C ILE A 359 -28.36 20.46 -9.56
N ALA A 360 -28.44 21.68 -10.09
CA ALA A 360 -28.30 22.91 -9.33
C ALA A 360 -29.50 23.20 -8.39
N THR A 361 -30.66 22.57 -8.59
CA THR A 361 -31.89 22.87 -7.81
C THR A 361 -32.03 22.06 -6.52
N ALA A 362 -31.25 20.98 -6.35
CA ALA A 362 -31.32 20.10 -5.17
C ALA A 362 -30.59 20.67 -3.92
N PHE A 363 -29.65 21.60 -4.11
CA PHE A 363 -28.85 22.15 -2.99
C PHE A 363 -29.43 23.39 -2.31
N ARG A 364 -30.52 23.99 -2.80
CA ARG A 364 -31.13 25.19 -2.20
C ARG A 364 -32.19 24.95 -1.11
N ARG A 365 -32.53 23.69 -0.79
CA ARG A 365 -33.59 23.38 0.21
C ARG A 365 -33.09 23.00 1.62
N ILE A 366 -31.81 23.02 1.91
CA ILE A 366 -31.25 22.58 3.23
C ILE A 366 -30.70 23.76 4.06
N ALA A 367 -30.78 25.01 3.59
CA ALA A 367 -30.28 26.17 4.33
C ALA A 367 -31.41 27.15 4.66
N ARG A 368 -32.33 26.79 5.56
CA ARG A 368 -33.14 27.77 6.28
C ARG A 368 -33.10 27.48 7.80
N PRO A 369 -32.63 28.42 8.63
CA PRO A 369 -32.69 28.27 10.07
C PRO A 369 -34.14 28.47 10.55
N LYS A 370 -34.62 27.59 11.44
CA LYS A 370 -35.87 27.79 12.15
C LYS A 370 -35.68 28.90 13.18
N ALA A 371 -36.42 30.00 13.03
CA ALA A 371 -36.59 30.99 14.06
C ALA A 371 -37.40 30.40 15.26
N ARG A 372 -36.92 30.70 16.45
CA ARG A 372 -37.62 30.39 17.71
C ARG A 372 -38.79 31.39 17.90
N ARG A 373 -39.93 30.88 18.29
CA ARG A 373 -40.83 31.51 19.22
C ARG A 373 -40.88 30.66 20.47
#